data_1c4475bfb8f7312f1e13fce9b8e05ec0
#
_entry.id   1c4475bfb8f7312f1e13fce9b8e05ec0
#
_cell.length_a   1.000
_cell.length_b   1.000
_cell.length_c   1.000
_cell.angle_alpha   90.00
_cell.angle_beta   90.00
_cell.angle_gamma   90.00
#
_symmetry.space_group_name_H-M   'P 1'
#
loop_
_entity.id
_entity.type
_entity.pdbx_description
1 polymer ?
#
loop_
_entity_poly.entity_id
_entity_poly.type
_entity_poly.pdbx_seq_one_letter_code
_entity_poly.pdbx_strand_id
1 'polypeptide(L)'
;MKYLCFIATFAIALIGLAPMPASADNYPSRTVSIVVPYPPGGSVDGVARIIAQKLSEIPGQNFIVENRAGGAGGIVGANYVAKAVPDGYTLLLTASIHVVTPFLHKSVPYDVVNDFTPVTLIASGPLIVSTAPQVPANTLKEFFDLVRKNPNKYTFATSSFGSAGHMAVELLKRDAGVSTLVIAYKGAGPALTDLMGGQIQLMADPMLSSLPLAKAGKIKALAITSTKRVAIAPNIPTVAESGMTGFDFASWYGLWGPKDMPADLVNKIQSEIAKIVADPGVKERFAKLGFEPIGSKPDYFEKYIKDEMTKYKKIITEANIKAE
;
A
#
# COMPACT_ATOMS: atom_id res chain seq x y z
N MET A 1 42.46 -35.53 64.89
CA MET A 1 41.06 -35.59 64.59
C MET A 1 40.85 -34.74 63.28
N LYS A 2 40.58 -35.50 62.22
CA LYS A 2 40.59 -34.94 60.83
C LYS A 2 39.14 -34.64 60.43
N TYR A 3 38.86 -33.38 60.00
CA TYR A 3 37.61 -33.03 59.36
C TYR A 3 37.85 -32.95 57.87
N LEU A 4 37.23 -33.87 57.16
CA LEU A 4 37.22 -33.91 55.68
C LEU A 4 36.03 -33.08 55.20
N CYS A 5 36.28 -31.93 54.59
CA CYS A 5 35.24 -31.14 53.90
C CYS A 5 34.99 -31.69 52.50
N PHE A 6 33.79 -32.21 52.25
CA PHE A 6 33.29 -32.58 50.95
C PHE A 6 32.73 -31.30 50.26
N ILE A 7 33.39 -30.81 49.24
CA ILE A 7 32.88 -29.75 48.36
C ILE A 7 32.15 -30.47 47.22
N ALA A 8 30.82 -30.45 47.27
CA ALA A 8 29.97 -30.90 46.15
C ALA A 8 29.87 -29.78 45.13
N THR A 9 30.54 -29.96 43.99
CA THR A 9 30.47 -29.02 42.85
C THR A 9 29.14 -29.25 42.10
N PHE A 10 28.21 -28.32 42.27
CA PHE A 10 26.93 -28.30 41.55
C PHE A 10 27.15 -27.64 40.17
N ALA A 11 27.41 -28.45 39.16
CA ALA A 11 27.49 -27.99 37.78
C ALA A 11 26.05 -27.77 37.26
N ILE A 12 25.58 -26.52 37.29
CA ILE A 12 24.34 -26.12 36.64
C ILE A 12 24.59 -26.08 35.14
N ALA A 13 24.12 -27.10 34.42
CA ALA A 13 24.07 -27.08 32.96
C ALA A 13 23.06 -26.03 32.51
N LEU A 14 23.51 -24.85 32.07
CA LEU A 14 22.73 -23.92 31.31
C LEU A 14 22.46 -24.57 29.93
N ILE A 15 21.35 -25.29 29.81
CA ILE A 15 20.82 -25.71 28.53
C ILE A 15 20.27 -24.43 27.89
N GLY A 16 21.06 -23.84 26.97
CA GLY A 16 20.64 -22.72 26.15
C GLY A 16 19.39 -23.15 25.37
N LEU A 17 18.27 -22.52 25.64
CA LEU A 17 17.11 -22.55 24.76
C LEU A 17 17.51 -21.84 23.46
N ALA A 18 18.11 -22.57 22.54
CA ALA A 18 18.19 -22.11 21.15
C ALA A 18 16.74 -21.99 20.63
N PRO A 19 16.38 -20.88 19.99
CA PRO A 19 15.08 -20.79 19.34
C PRO A 19 14.99 -21.92 18.31
N MET A 20 14.06 -22.86 18.51
CA MET A 20 13.75 -23.88 17.50
C MET A 20 13.35 -23.16 16.22
N PRO A 21 13.97 -23.50 15.08
CA PRO A 21 13.49 -22.98 13.80
C PRO A 21 12.03 -23.39 13.64
N ALA A 22 11.16 -22.41 13.37
CA ALA A 22 9.74 -22.68 13.09
C ALA A 22 9.67 -23.64 11.90
N SER A 23 9.26 -24.88 12.15
CA SER A 23 9.12 -25.87 11.07
C SER A 23 7.96 -25.45 10.19
N ALA A 24 8.24 -25.24 8.91
CA ALA A 24 7.23 -24.85 7.93
C ALA A 24 6.10 -25.89 7.77
N ASP A 25 6.33 -27.12 8.18
CA ASP A 25 5.38 -28.23 8.00
C ASP A 25 4.06 -28.04 8.75
N ASN A 26 4.05 -27.39 9.93
CA ASN A 26 2.86 -27.15 10.74
C ASN A 26 2.37 -25.70 10.72
N TYR A 27 2.87 -24.86 9.82
CA TYR A 27 2.42 -23.48 9.72
C TYR A 27 1.18 -23.36 8.80
N PRO A 28 0.15 -22.57 9.18
CA PRO A 28 -0.06 -21.99 10.50
C PRO A 28 -0.75 -22.97 11.45
N SER A 29 -0.29 -23.05 12.70
CA SER A 29 -0.92 -23.84 13.79
C SER A 29 -1.78 -22.97 14.74
N ARG A 30 -1.80 -21.66 14.53
CA ARG A 30 -2.57 -20.66 15.27
C ARG A 30 -2.93 -19.50 14.35
N THR A 31 -3.77 -18.58 14.85
CA THR A 31 -4.19 -17.39 14.09
C THR A 31 -2.99 -16.55 13.62
N VAL A 32 -3.02 -16.19 12.34
CA VAL A 32 -2.08 -15.26 11.70
C VAL A 32 -2.72 -13.88 11.62
N SER A 33 -2.00 -12.85 12.08
CA SER A 33 -2.43 -11.45 11.97
C SER A 33 -1.81 -10.79 10.74
N ILE A 34 -2.65 -10.32 9.84
CA ILE A 34 -2.28 -9.44 8.73
C ILE A 34 -2.51 -8.01 9.19
N VAL A 35 -1.44 -7.33 9.56
CA VAL A 35 -1.46 -5.94 10.00
C VAL A 35 -1.63 -5.02 8.80
N VAL A 36 -2.67 -4.19 8.85
CA VAL A 36 -2.94 -3.10 7.91
C VAL A 36 -2.70 -1.79 8.64
N PRO A 37 -1.70 -0.97 8.25
CA PRO A 37 -1.29 0.22 9.01
C PRO A 37 -2.19 1.45 8.77
N TYR A 38 -3.46 1.23 8.39
CA TYR A 38 -4.45 2.27 8.08
C TYR A 38 -5.81 1.95 8.69
N PRO A 39 -6.71 2.96 8.81
CA PRO A 39 -8.11 2.73 9.17
C PRO A 39 -8.80 1.76 8.21
N PRO A 40 -9.82 1.01 8.68
CA PRO A 40 -10.59 0.12 7.82
C PRO A 40 -11.35 0.88 6.71
N GLY A 41 -11.66 0.16 5.63
CA GLY A 41 -12.47 0.66 4.49
C GLY A 41 -11.66 1.28 3.35
N GLY A 42 -10.33 1.44 3.48
CA GLY A 42 -9.46 1.84 2.39
C GLY A 42 -9.06 0.68 1.47
N SER A 43 -8.35 1.00 0.37
CA SER A 43 -7.93 0.00 -0.62
C SER A 43 -7.00 -1.09 -0.04
N VAL A 44 -6.10 -0.72 0.87
CA VAL A 44 -5.21 -1.68 1.56
C VAL A 44 -6.02 -2.67 2.39
N ASP A 45 -7.00 -2.17 3.16
CA ASP A 45 -7.91 -2.99 3.97
C ASP A 45 -8.75 -3.94 3.09
N GLY A 46 -9.25 -3.44 1.96
CA GLY A 46 -9.99 -4.25 0.98
C GLY A 46 -9.18 -5.41 0.42
N VAL A 47 -7.94 -5.16 0.00
CA VAL A 47 -7.00 -6.20 -0.47
C VAL A 47 -6.70 -7.19 0.65
N ALA A 48 -6.38 -6.71 1.85
CA ALA A 48 -6.05 -7.56 2.99
C ALA A 48 -7.20 -8.50 3.37
N ARG A 49 -8.45 -8.01 3.36
CA ARG A 49 -9.63 -8.83 3.68
C ARG A 49 -9.92 -9.90 2.63
N ILE A 50 -9.69 -9.62 1.35
CA ILE A 50 -9.81 -10.63 0.29
C ILE A 50 -8.80 -11.75 0.51
N ILE A 51 -7.53 -11.41 0.77
CA ILE A 51 -6.46 -12.39 0.99
C ILE A 51 -6.69 -13.17 2.29
N ALA A 52 -6.97 -12.49 3.41
CA ALA A 52 -7.24 -13.13 4.70
C ALA A 52 -8.42 -14.10 4.64
N GLN A 53 -9.53 -13.69 4.00
CA GLN A 53 -10.69 -14.54 3.80
C GLN A 53 -10.32 -15.83 3.04
N LYS A 54 -9.60 -15.69 1.93
CA LYS A 54 -9.23 -16.84 1.09
C LYS A 54 -8.22 -17.77 1.76
N LEU A 55 -7.27 -17.23 2.50
CA LEU A 55 -6.35 -18.03 3.32
C LEU A 55 -7.10 -18.80 4.42
N SER A 56 -8.12 -18.20 5.02
CA SER A 56 -8.95 -18.85 6.05
C SER A 56 -9.94 -19.89 5.50
N GLU A 57 -10.18 -19.94 4.19
CA GLU A 57 -10.94 -21.02 3.55
C GLU A 57 -10.13 -22.34 3.47
N ILE A 58 -8.79 -22.27 3.66
CA ILE A 58 -7.92 -23.45 3.72
C ILE A 58 -8.14 -24.14 5.08
N PRO A 59 -8.48 -25.46 5.13
CA PRO A 59 -8.75 -26.14 6.39
C PRO A 59 -7.61 -26.02 7.41
N GLY A 60 -7.95 -25.70 8.66
CA GLY A 60 -7.00 -25.54 9.75
C GLY A 60 -6.26 -24.21 9.80
N GLN A 61 -6.53 -23.29 8.87
CA GLN A 61 -5.91 -21.97 8.83
C GLN A 61 -6.90 -20.88 9.30
N ASN A 62 -6.37 -19.90 10.04
CA ASN A 62 -7.14 -18.73 10.46
C ASN A 62 -6.31 -17.46 10.29
N PHE A 63 -6.74 -16.58 9.38
CA PHE A 63 -6.08 -15.30 9.11
C PHE A 63 -7.03 -14.15 9.42
N ILE A 64 -6.57 -13.20 10.22
CA ILE A 64 -7.34 -12.00 10.58
C ILE A 64 -6.66 -10.74 10.05
N VAL A 65 -7.46 -9.72 9.75
CA VAL A 65 -6.96 -8.38 9.44
C VAL A 65 -6.99 -7.54 10.69
N GLU A 66 -5.85 -6.99 11.06
CA GLU A 66 -5.69 -6.10 12.20
C GLU A 66 -5.31 -4.69 11.73
N ASN A 67 -6.25 -3.74 11.85
CA ASN A 67 -5.99 -2.34 11.49
C ASN A 67 -5.24 -1.64 12.62
N ARG A 68 -3.93 -1.36 12.41
CA ARG A 68 -3.08 -0.59 13.34
C ARG A 68 -2.73 0.76 12.74
N ALA A 69 -3.73 1.63 12.63
CA ALA A 69 -3.55 2.96 12.10
C ALA A 69 -2.74 3.85 13.06
N GLY A 70 -1.96 4.77 12.49
CA GLY A 70 -1.23 5.79 13.24
C GLY A 70 0.08 6.21 12.58
N GLY A 71 0.46 7.45 12.81
CA GLY A 71 1.58 8.08 12.13
C GLY A 71 1.31 8.34 10.64
N ALA A 72 2.02 9.31 10.05
CA ALA A 72 1.97 9.52 8.62
C ALA A 72 2.56 8.29 7.90
N GLY A 73 1.99 7.90 6.77
CA GLY A 73 2.48 6.74 6.02
C GLY A 73 2.28 5.36 6.66
N GLY A 74 1.55 5.27 7.79
CA GLY A 74 1.32 3.99 8.47
C GLY A 74 2.49 3.53 9.35
N ILE A 75 3.34 4.43 9.80
CA ILE A 75 4.57 4.16 10.57
C ILE A 75 4.30 3.28 11.79
N VAL A 76 3.19 3.49 12.52
CA VAL A 76 2.89 2.74 13.76
C VAL A 76 2.70 1.25 13.48
N GLY A 77 1.85 0.91 12.51
CA GLY A 77 1.61 -0.48 12.14
C GLY A 77 2.83 -1.16 11.53
N ALA A 78 3.57 -0.45 10.67
CA ALA A 78 4.80 -0.97 10.08
C ALA A 78 5.88 -1.24 11.15
N ASN A 79 6.11 -0.29 12.08
CA ASN A 79 7.06 -0.47 13.19
C ASN A 79 6.68 -1.62 14.14
N TYR A 80 5.38 -1.87 14.31
CA TYR A 80 4.92 -3.02 15.07
C TYR A 80 5.36 -4.34 14.43
N VAL A 81 5.21 -4.46 13.09
CA VAL A 81 5.62 -5.67 12.35
C VAL A 81 7.14 -5.78 12.28
N ALA A 82 7.87 -4.68 12.05
CA ALA A 82 9.34 -4.68 12.04
C ALA A 82 9.97 -5.30 13.30
N LYS A 83 9.27 -5.17 14.44
CA LYS A 83 9.72 -5.69 15.76
C LYS A 83 9.10 -7.04 16.14
N ALA A 84 8.27 -7.61 15.28
CA ALA A 84 7.64 -8.90 15.55
C ALA A 84 8.62 -10.07 15.37
N VAL A 85 8.27 -11.22 15.95
CA VAL A 85 9.03 -12.46 15.77
C VAL A 85 8.90 -12.92 14.30
N PRO A 86 9.99 -13.35 13.63
CA PRO A 86 9.97 -13.77 12.22
C PRO A 86 9.41 -15.19 12.00
N ASP A 87 8.32 -15.50 12.67
CA ASP A 87 7.66 -16.82 12.69
C ASP A 87 6.44 -16.92 11.74
N GLY A 88 6.17 -15.85 10.97
CA GLY A 88 5.09 -15.77 10.00
C GLY A 88 3.70 -15.45 10.57
N TYR A 89 3.54 -15.33 11.89
CA TYR A 89 2.23 -15.06 12.51
C TYR A 89 1.86 -13.58 12.60
N THR A 90 2.79 -12.71 12.28
CA THR A 90 2.55 -11.26 12.17
C THR A 90 3.11 -10.75 10.86
N LEU A 91 2.23 -10.42 9.93
CA LEU A 91 2.59 -9.98 8.58
C LEU A 91 2.11 -8.56 8.35
N LEU A 92 2.79 -7.78 7.51
CA LEU A 92 2.41 -6.45 7.10
C LEU A 92 1.84 -6.48 5.69
N LEU A 93 0.59 -6.07 5.50
CA LEU A 93 0.03 -5.77 4.20
C LEU A 93 -0.15 -4.27 4.08
N THR A 94 0.56 -3.67 3.14
CA THR A 94 0.53 -2.22 2.93
C THR A 94 0.68 -1.86 1.44
N ALA A 95 0.63 -0.57 1.13
CA ALA A 95 0.78 -0.05 -0.22
C ALA A 95 2.17 0.59 -0.45
N SER A 96 2.39 1.07 -1.67
CA SER A 96 3.60 1.77 -2.13
C SER A 96 4.11 2.87 -1.19
N ILE A 97 3.23 3.49 -0.39
CA ILE A 97 3.61 4.52 0.58
C ILE A 97 4.65 4.02 1.60
N HIS A 98 4.67 2.72 1.90
CA HIS A 98 5.67 2.13 2.81
C HIS A 98 7.10 2.41 2.35
N VAL A 99 7.38 2.26 1.06
CA VAL A 99 8.71 2.49 0.48
C VAL A 99 8.98 3.98 0.17
N VAL A 100 7.95 4.81 0.20
CA VAL A 100 8.06 6.27 0.04
C VAL A 100 8.35 6.97 1.36
N THR A 101 7.85 6.44 2.47
CA THR A 101 7.93 7.01 3.82
C THR A 101 9.33 7.49 4.22
N PRO A 102 10.44 6.76 3.97
CA PRO A 102 11.78 7.22 4.35
C PRO A 102 12.25 8.50 3.63
N PHE A 103 11.66 8.83 2.49
CA PHE A 103 12.02 10.04 1.74
C PHE A 103 11.22 11.27 2.18
N LEU A 104 10.13 11.06 2.92
CA LEU A 104 9.17 12.11 3.27
C LEU A 104 9.11 12.43 4.77
N HIS A 105 9.75 11.63 5.60
CA HIS A 105 9.77 11.84 7.06
C HIS A 105 11.20 11.87 7.57
N LYS A 106 11.51 12.86 8.42
CA LYS A 106 12.85 13.05 9.01
C LYS A 106 13.28 11.92 9.93
N SER A 107 12.33 11.20 10.51
CA SER A 107 12.60 10.09 11.42
C SER A 107 11.56 8.99 11.22
N VAL A 108 12.05 7.85 10.77
CA VAL A 108 11.27 6.61 10.64
C VAL A 108 11.94 5.56 11.53
N PRO A 109 11.21 4.90 12.45
CA PRO A 109 11.83 4.02 13.45
C PRO A 109 12.17 2.62 12.91
N TYR A 110 12.26 2.47 11.61
CA TYR A 110 12.63 1.24 10.90
C TYR A 110 13.26 1.55 9.54
N ASP A 111 14.01 0.58 9.01
CA ASP A 111 14.49 0.58 7.63
C ASP A 111 13.55 -0.29 6.77
N VAL A 112 12.95 0.28 5.72
CA VAL A 112 11.98 -0.45 4.86
C VAL A 112 12.60 -1.58 4.06
N VAL A 113 13.92 -1.60 3.88
CA VAL A 113 14.65 -2.64 3.15
C VAL A 113 15.23 -3.69 4.09
N ASN A 114 15.80 -3.24 5.23
CA ASN A 114 16.59 -4.11 6.10
C ASN A 114 15.81 -4.67 7.30
N ASP A 115 14.66 -4.09 7.68
CA ASP A 115 13.86 -4.55 8.82
C ASP A 115 12.63 -5.37 8.42
N PHE A 116 12.49 -5.65 7.11
CA PHE A 116 11.39 -6.46 6.58
C PHE A 116 11.87 -7.51 5.59
N THR A 117 11.15 -8.62 5.55
CA THR A 117 11.32 -9.68 4.54
C THR A 117 10.18 -9.54 3.51
N PRO A 118 10.48 -9.20 2.24
CA PRO A 118 9.46 -9.18 1.18
C PRO A 118 8.90 -10.58 0.93
N VAL A 119 7.56 -10.70 0.92
CA VAL A 119 6.89 -11.98 0.65
C VAL A 119 6.36 -12.00 -0.78
N THR A 120 5.52 -11.04 -1.15
CA THR A 120 4.93 -10.99 -2.50
C THR A 120 4.34 -9.61 -2.82
N LEU A 121 4.45 -9.20 -4.08
CA LEU A 121 3.61 -8.17 -4.67
C LEU A 121 2.25 -8.81 -4.97
N ILE A 122 1.21 -8.40 -4.24
CA ILE A 122 -0.13 -9.03 -4.32
C ILE A 122 -0.89 -8.53 -5.54
N ALA A 123 -0.95 -7.21 -5.70
CA ALA A 123 -1.73 -6.57 -6.76
C ALA A 123 -1.24 -5.16 -7.05
N SER A 124 -1.59 -4.64 -8.22
CA SER A 124 -1.46 -3.23 -8.57
C SER A 124 -2.74 -2.72 -9.25
N GLY A 125 -2.90 -1.42 -9.32
CA GLY A 125 -4.03 -0.83 -10.04
C GLY A 125 -3.87 0.67 -10.24
N PRO A 126 -4.49 1.22 -11.28
CA PRO A 126 -4.44 2.64 -11.56
C PRO A 126 -5.25 3.44 -10.53
N LEU A 127 -5.03 4.73 -10.56
CA LEU A 127 -5.82 5.70 -9.84
C LEU A 127 -6.84 6.34 -10.80
N ILE A 128 -7.94 6.82 -10.24
CA ILE A 128 -8.85 7.73 -10.94
C ILE A 128 -8.49 9.15 -10.52
N VAL A 129 -8.26 10.01 -11.50
CA VAL A 129 -8.18 11.46 -11.33
C VAL A 129 -9.60 12.00 -11.38
N SER A 130 -10.07 12.48 -10.26
CA SER A 130 -11.46 12.95 -10.10
C SER A 130 -11.51 14.42 -9.70
N THR A 131 -12.58 15.09 -10.13
CA THR A 131 -12.88 16.46 -9.72
C THR A 131 -14.25 16.57 -9.04
N ALA A 132 -14.43 17.63 -8.26
CA ALA A 132 -15.71 17.95 -7.63
C ALA A 132 -16.80 18.17 -8.70
N PRO A 133 -18.05 17.74 -8.45
CA PRO A 133 -19.13 17.85 -9.44
C PRO A 133 -19.45 19.30 -9.85
N GLN A 134 -19.19 20.28 -8.98
CA GLN A 134 -19.43 21.70 -9.21
C GLN A 134 -18.39 22.36 -10.14
N VAL A 135 -17.23 21.74 -10.34
CA VAL A 135 -16.18 22.28 -11.21
C VAL A 135 -16.65 22.20 -12.67
N PRO A 136 -16.64 23.31 -13.44
CA PRO A 136 -17.12 23.34 -14.82
C PRO A 136 -16.06 22.78 -15.80
N ALA A 137 -15.62 21.55 -15.55
CA ALA A 137 -14.73 20.79 -16.43
C ALA A 137 -15.23 19.36 -16.54
N ASN A 138 -15.18 18.76 -17.72
CA ASN A 138 -15.54 17.38 -18.01
C ASN A 138 -14.37 16.57 -18.54
N THR A 139 -13.24 17.23 -18.84
CA THR A 139 -12.00 16.61 -19.26
C THR A 139 -10.85 17.10 -18.39
N LEU A 140 -9.77 16.29 -18.31
CA LEU A 140 -8.57 16.66 -17.58
C LEU A 140 -7.92 17.94 -18.15
N LYS A 141 -7.96 18.11 -19.48
CA LYS A 141 -7.46 19.30 -20.15
C LYS A 141 -8.25 20.56 -19.73
N GLU A 142 -9.58 20.52 -19.81
CA GLU A 142 -10.44 21.63 -19.36
C GLU A 142 -10.17 21.99 -17.90
N PHE A 143 -10.01 21.00 -17.05
CA PHE A 143 -9.71 21.22 -15.63
C PHE A 143 -8.39 22.00 -15.46
N PHE A 144 -7.31 21.57 -16.11
CA PHE A 144 -6.02 22.27 -15.98
C PHE A 144 -6.04 23.64 -16.68
N ASP A 145 -6.85 23.84 -17.72
CA ASP A 145 -7.06 25.17 -18.32
C ASP A 145 -7.73 26.15 -17.33
N LEU A 146 -8.68 25.66 -16.53
CA LEU A 146 -9.29 26.46 -15.44
C LEU A 146 -8.28 26.78 -14.33
N VAL A 147 -7.47 25.81 -13.93
CA VAL A 147 -6.43 26.00 -12.90
C VAL A 147 -5.41 27.05 -13.35
N ARG A 148 -4.93 26.98 -14.60
CA ARG A 148 -3.98 27.97 -15.14
C ARG A 148 -4.55 29.40 -15.14
N LYS A 149 -5.84 29.56 -15.43
CA LYS A 149 -6.50 30.87 -15.39
C LYS A 149 -6.69 31.43 -13.98
N ASN A 150 -6.87 30.54 -12.98
CA ASN A 150 -7.21 30.93 -11.62
C ASN A 150 -6.52 30.00 -10.60
N PRO A 151 -5.18 30.03 -10.47
CA PRO A 151 -4.43 29.04 -9.70
C PRO A 151 -4.80 28.98 -8.21
N ASN A 152 -5.18 30.12 -7.62
CA ASN A 152 -5.53 30.22 -6.20
C ASN A 152 -6.98 29.73 -5.88
N LYS A 153 -7.78 29.44 -6.91
CA LYS A 153 -9.16 29.00 -6.73
C LYS A 153 -9.27 27.48 -6.51
N TYR A 154 -8.25 26.73 -6.89
CA TYR A 154 -8.30 25.27 -6.92
C TYR A 154 -7.34 24.69 -5.92
N THR A 155 -7.86 23.83 -5.06
CA THR A 155 -7.10 23.06 -4.08
C THR A 155 -7.18 21.59 -4.43
N PHE A 156 -6.06 20.92 -4.42
CA PHE A 156 -5.97 19.48 -4.67
C PHE A 156 -5.87 18.73 -3.35
N ALA A 157 -6.15 17.45 -3.35
CA ALA A 157 -6.03 16.63 -2.16
C ALA A 157 -5.42 15.26 -2.45
N THR A 158 -4.98 14.66 -1.38
CA THR A 158 -4.53 13.27 -1.33
C THR A 158 -5.04 12.59 -0.06
N SER A 159 -5.24 11.28 -0.12
CA SER A 159 -5.68 10.48 1.03
C SER A 159 -4.65 10.42 2.16
N SER A 160 -3.37 10.59 1.86
CA SER A 160 -2.28 10.67 2.84
C SER A 160 -1.04 11.27 2.18
N PHE A 161 -0.26 12.01 2.95
CA PHE A 161 1.06 12.47 2.50
C PHE A 161 1.93 11.26 2.11
N GLY A 162 2.57 11.31 0.94
CA GLY A 162 3.36 10.19 0.41
C GLY A 162 2.58 9.05 -0.25
N SER A 163 1.24 9.07 -0.25
CA SER A 163 0.44 8.06 -0.95
C SER A 163 0.66 8.08 -2.47
N ALA A 164 0.26 6.99 -3.14
CA ALA A 164 0.27 6.94 -4.59
C ALA A 164 -0.52 8.10 -5.21
N GLY A 165 -1.64 8.48 -4.60
CA GLY A 165 -2.44 9.64 -4.99
C GLY A 165 -1.68 10.96 -4.87
N HIS A 166 -0.89 11.13 -3.80
CA HIS A 166 -0.03 12.30 -3.64
C HIS A 166 1.00 12.40 -4.78
N MET A 167 1.74 11.32 -5.01
CA MET A 167 2.76 11.28 -6.07
C MET A 167 2.14 11.52 -7.46
N ALA A 168 0.98 10.92 -7.73
CA ALA A 168 0.27 11.13 -9.00
C ALA A 168 -0.19 12.58 -9.17
N VAL A 169 -0.72 13.21 -8.12
CA VAL A 169 -1.15 14.61 -8.16
C VAL A 169 0.04 15.54 -8.38
N GLU A 170 1.18 15.29 -7.75
CA GLU A 170 2.39 16.10 -7.96
C GLU A 170 2.95 15.94 -9.39
N LEU A 171 2.93 14.72 -9.93
CA LEU A 171 3.27 14.49 -11.34
C LEU A 171 2.32 15.23 -12.28
N LEU A 172 1.01 15.17 -12.03
CA LEU A 172 0.00 15.88 -12.84
C LEU A 172 0.21 17.40 -12.78
N LYS A 173 0.52 17.97 -11.61
CA LYS A 173 0.85 19.40 -11.44
C LYS A 173 2.06 19.78 -12.29
N ARG A 174 3.15 18.98 -12.20
CA ARG A 174 4.38 19.20 -12.97
C ARG A 174 4.11 19.18 -14.47
N ASP A 175 3.44 18.13 -14.95
CA ASP A 175 3.18 17.93 -16.38
C ASP A 175 2.18 18.95 -16.95
N ALA A 176 1.25 19.43 -16.12
CA ALA A 176 0.33 20.50 -16.46
C ALA A 176 0.94 21.92 -16.35
N GLY A 177 2.11 22.07 -15.74
CA GLY A 177 2.74 23.36 -15.47
C GLY A 177 1.93 24.24 -14.51
N VAL A 178 1.30 23.64 -13.46
CA VAL A 178 0.51 24.37 -12.47
C VAL A 178 1.08 24.20 -11.07
N SER A 179 0.90 25.25 -10.26
CA SER A 179 1.27 25.25 -8.84
C SER A 179 0.02 25.49 -8.00
N THR A 180 -0.41 24.46 -7.29
CA THR A 180 -1.59 24.48 -6.42
C THR A 180 -1.29 23.82 -5.09
N LEU A 181 -2.00 24.22 -4.04
CA LEU A 181 -1.92 23.57 -2.73
C LEU A 181 -2.44 22.13 -2.83
N VAL A 182 -1.73 21.18 -2.20
CA VAL A 182 -2.19 19.80 -2.01
C VAL A 182 -2.41 19.57 -0.52
N ILE A 183 -3.65 19.26 -0.13
CA ILE A 183 -4.01 18.96 1.26
C ILE A 183 -3.93 17.45 1.48
N ALA A 184 -3.14 17.03 2.46
CA ALA A 184 -3.08 15.63 2.86
C ALA A 184 -4.13 15.34 3.94
N TYR A 185 -4.99 14.36 3.68
CA TYR A 185 -6.01 13.88 4.60
C TYR A 185 -5.53 12.66 5.40
N LYS A 186 -6.31 12.25 6.40
CA LYS A 186 -6.08 11.02 7.17
C LYS A 186 -6.92 9.86 6.63
N GLY A 187 -6.80 9.58 5.32
CA GLY A 187 -7.52 8.53 4.62
C GLY A 187 -8.36 9.05 3.44
N ALA A 188 -8.80 8.14 2.56
CA ALA A 188 -9.57 8.49 1.37
C ALA A 188 -10.99 8.98 1.71
N GLY A 189 -11.64 8.42 2.75
CA GLY A 189 -13.02 8.76 3.12
C GLY A 189 -13.25 10.26 3.33
N PRO A 190 -12.57 10.93 4.27
CA PRO A 190 -12.73 12.37 4.49
C PRO A 190 -12.35 13.21 3.25
N ALA A 191 -11.29 12.83 2.51
CA ALA A 191 -10.91 13.53 1.28
C ALA A 191 -11.99 13.46 0.20
N LEU A 192 -12.59 12.29 0.00
CA LEU A 192 -13.70 12.10 -0.96
C LEU A 192 -14.97 12.82 -0.52
N THR A 193 -15.24 12.91 0.77
CA THR A 193 -16.36 13.72 1.29
C THR A 193 -16.19 15.19 0.92
N ASP A 194 -15.00 15.74 1.13
CA ASP A 194 -14.70 17.13 0.79
C ASP A 194 -14.65 17.37 -0.72
N LEU A 195 -14.24 16.36 -1.51
CA LEU A 195 -14.33 16.41 -2.97
C LEU A 195 -15.78 16.48 -3.46
N MET A 196 -16.66 15.64 -2.91
CA MET A 196 -18.09 15.66 -3.21
C MET A 196 -18.74 17.00 -2.82
N GLY A 197 -18.32 17.57 -1.70
CA GLY A 197 -18.78 18.86 -1.18
C GLY A 197 -18.19 20.07 -1.90
N GLY A 198 -17.16 19.89 -2.77
CA GLY A 198 -16.48 20.98 -3.46
C GLY A 198 -15.51 21.77 -2.61
N GLN A 199 -15.14 21.29 -1.42
CA GLN A 199 -14.12 21.92 -0.56
C GLN A 199 -12.71 21.78 -1.16
N ILE A 200 -12.49 20.67 -1.88
CA ILE A 200 -11.33 20.43 -2.73
C ILE A 200 -11.79 20.15 -4.16
N GLN A 201 -10.93 20.39 -5.15
CA GLN A 201 -11.36 20.35 -6.54
C GLN A 201 -10.73 19.24 -7.36
N LEU A 202 -9.62 18.63 -6.92
CA LEU A 202 -9.03 17.47 -7.59
C LEU A 202 -8.40 16.51 -6.59
N MET A 203 -8.56 15.23 -6.87
CA MET A 203 -7.90 14.14 -6.15
C MET A 203 -7.58 13.00 -7.11
N ALA A 204 -6.45 12.36 -6.92
CA ALA A 204 -6.14 11.05 -7.53
C ALA A 204 -6.22 9.97 -6.44
N ASP A 205 -7.03 8.93 -6.65
CA ASP A 205 -7.26 7.89 -5.63
C ASP A 205 -7.53 6.51 -6.27
N PRO A 206 -7.23 5.40 -5.58
CA PRO A 206 -7.50 4.07 -6.10
C PRO A 206 -8.96 3.87 -6.54
N MET A 207 -9.13 3.08 -7.59
CA MET A 207 -10.45 2.84 -8.20
C MET A 207 -11.48 2.28 -7.21
N LEU A 208 -11.04 1.46 -6.25
CA LEU A 208 -11.91 0.86 -5.21
C LEU A 208 -12.77 1.90 -4.50
N SER A 209 -12.18 3.02 -4.11
CA SER A 209 -12.86 4.08 -3.35
C SER A 209 -13.58 5.08 -4.26
N SER A 210 -13.00 5.43 -5.40
CA SER A 210 -13.48 6.52 -6.24
C SER A 210 -14.46 6.11 -7.33
N LEU A 211 -14.33 4.91 -7.93
CA LEU A 211 -15.18 4.49 -9.05
C LEU A 211 -16.66 4.38 -8.69
N PRO A 212 -17.07 3.83 -7.54
CA PRO A 212 -18.47 3.80 -7.14
C PRO A 212 -19.07 5.22 -7.04
N LEU A 213 -18.32 6.17 -6.51
CA LEU A 213 -18.76 7.57 -6.40
C LEU A 213 -18.88 8.26 -7.76
N ALA A 214 -17.94 7.97 -8.67
CA ALA A 214 -18.00 8.47 -10.04
C ALA A 214 -19.20 7.89 -10.81
N LYS A 215 -19.44 6.57 -10.69
CA LYS A 215 -20.63 5.91 -11.28
C LYS A 215 -21.95 6.45 -10.72
N ALA A 216 -21.97 6.86 -9.45
CA ALA A 216 -23.12 7.48 -8.82
C ALA A 216 -23.26 9.01 -9.11
N GLY A 217 -22.36 9.58 -9.92
CA GLY A 217 -22.38 11.01 -10.25
C GLY A 217 -22.01 11.95 -9.11
N LYS A 218 -21.49 11.41 -7.99
CA LYS A 218 -21.09 12.19 -6.82
C LYS A 218 -19.74 12.89 -6.98
N ILE A 219 -18.90 12.41 -7.88
CA ILE A 219 -17.66 13.04 -8.35
C ILE A 219 -17.57 12.87 -9.87
N LYS A 220 -16.78 13.67 -10.55
CA LYS A 220 -16.50 13.50 -11.97
C LYS A 220 -15.14 12.85 -12.17
N ALA A 221 -15.11 11.67 -12.80
CA ALA A 221 -13.87 11.02 -13.20
C ALA A 221 -13.36 11.67 -14.49
N LEU A 222 -12.17 12.26 -14.45
CA LEU A 222 -11.58 12.95 -15.59
C LEU A 222 -10.62 12.06 -16.38
N ALA A 223 -9.84 11.20 -15.68
CA ALA A 223 -8.87 10.31 -16.32
C ALA A 223 -8.47 9.15 -15.40
N ILE A 224 -7.83 8.13 -15.99
CA ILE A 224 -7.18 7.00 -15.31
C ILE A 224 -5.68 7.10 -15.52
N THR A 225 -4.89 6.77 -14.49
CA THR A 225 -3.44 6.96 -14.50
C THR A 225 -2.65 5.86 -15.23
N SER A 226 -3.29 4.76 -15.65
CA SER A 226 -2.66 3.70 -16.43
C SER A 226 -2.44 4.08 -17.89
N THR A 227 -1.54 3.35 -18.57
CA THR A 227 -1.25 3.51 -20.00
C THR A 227 -2.42 3.14 -20.91
N LYS A 228 -3.33 2.27 -20.42
CA LYS A 228 -4.52 1.79 -21.14
C LYS A 228 -5.76 1.98 -20.28
N ARG A 229 -6.89 2.18 -20.93
CA ARG A 229 -8.20 2.16 -20.25
C ARG A 229 -8.45 0.80 -19.61
N VAL A 230 -9.15 0.78 -18.49
CA VAL A 230 -9.50 -0.45 -17.78
C VAL A 230 -10.92 -0.91 -18.17
N ALA A 231 -11.11 -2.22 -18.26
CA ALA A 231 -12.38 -2.81 -18.69
C ALA A 231 -13.59 -2.43 -17.81
N ILE A 232 -13.34 -2.20 -16.52
CA ILE A 232 -14.39 -1.81 -15.55
C ILE A 232 -14.88 -0.36 -15.73
N ALA A 233 -14.12 0.49 -16.45
CA ALA A 233 -14.42 1.89 -16.71
C ALA A 233 -13.95 2.32 -18.12
N PRO A 234 -14.45 1.67 -19.20
CA PRO A 234 -13.94 1.86 -20.57
C PRO A 234 -14.17 3.29 -21.12
N ASN A 235 -15.11 4.01 -20.56
CA ASN A 235 -15.46 5.38 -20.98
C ASN A 235 -14.57 6.46 -20.34
N ILE A 236 -13.76 6.12 -19.31
CA ILE A 236 -12.85 7.09 -18.70
C ILE A 236 -11.53 7.02 -19.49
N PRO A 237 -11.07 8.15 -20.08
CA PRO A 237 -9.81 8.19 -20.82
C PRO A 237 -8.62 8.03 -19.88
N THR A 238 -7.46 7.67 -20.41
CA THR A 238 -6.21 7.74 -19.65
C THR A 238 -5.69 9.16 -19.56
N VAL A 239 -4.80 9.42 -18.60
CA VAL A 239 -4.07 10.70 -18.48
C VAL A 239 -3.26 10.94 -19.77
N ALA A 240 -2.65 9.88 -20.33
CA ALA A 240 -1.89 9.94 -21.58
C ALA A 240 -2.81 10.34 -22.77
N GLU A 241 -4.00 9.73 -22.89
CA GLU A 241 -5.02 10.13 -23.92
C GLU A 241 -5.52 11.56 -23.71
N SER A 242 -5.41 12.09 -22.50
CA SER A 242 -5.82 13.47 -22.16
C SER A 242 -4.74 14.52 -22.43
N GLY A 243 -3.64 14.15 -23.09
CA GLY A 243 -2.58 15.06 -23.55
C GLY A 243 -1.27 15.02 -22.75
N MET A 244 -1.16 14.17 -21.72
CA MET A 244 0.09 13.97 -20.96
C MET A 244 0.76 12.66 -21.39
N THR A 245 1.34 12.65 -22.60
CA THR A 245 1.94 11.46 -23.21
C THR A 245 2.98 10.82 -22.31
N GLY A 246 2.93 9.49 -22.18
CA GLY A 246 3.85 8.73 -21.36
C GLY A 246 3.51 8.71 -19.86
N PHE A 247 2.43 9.33 -19.43
CA PHE A 247 1.98 9.24 -18.05
C PHE A 247 1.55 7.80 -17.74
N ASP A 248 2.20 7.19 -16.76
CA ASP A 248 1.88 5.88 -16.22
C ASP A 248 2.16 5.85 -14.72
N PHE A 249 1.10 5.63 -13.94
CA PHE A 249 1.22 5.58 -12.49
C PHE A 249 0.21 4.59 -11.90
N ALA A 250 0.65 3.77 -10.96
CA ALA A 250 -0.20 2.81 -10.28
C ALA A 250 0.04 2.83 -8.77
N SER A 251 -0.98 2.54 -8.01
CA SER A 251 -0.85 2.08 -6.63
C SER A 251 -0.60 0.58 -6.63
N TRP A 252 0.25 0.08 -5.73
CA TRP A 252 0.51 -1.35 -5.59
C TRP A 252 0.51 -1.77 -4.14
N TYR A 253 0.26 -3.05 -3.91
CA TYR A 253 0.03 -3.64 -2.60
C TYR A 253 0.91 -4.85 -2.43
N GLY A 254 1.66 -4.89 -1.36
CA GLY A 254 2.56 -5.98 -1.04
C GLY A 254 2.31 -6.59 0.33
N LEU A 255 2.89 -7.75 0.55
CA LEU A 255 2.98 -8.42 1.82
C LEU A 255 4.44 -8.54 2.22
N TRP A 256 4.71 -8.19 3.48
CA TRP A 256 6.02 -8.34 4.11
C TRP A 256 5.88 -9.09 5.43
N GLY A 257 6.93 -9.73 5.84
CA GLY A 257 7.12 -10.15 7.22
C GLY A 257 8.18 -9.33 7.93
N PRO A 258 8.40 -9.58 9.22
CA PRO A 258 9.56 -9.04 9.93
C PRO A 258 10.86 -9.50 9.28
N LYS A 259 11.96 -8.82 9.62
CA LYS A 259 13.32 -9.21 9.20
C LYS A 259 13.63 -10.67 9.52
N ASP A 260 14.44 -11.28 8.66
CA ASP A 260 15.00 -12.65 8.87
C ASP A 260 13.95 -13.77 8.95
N MET A 261 12.79 -13.63 8.28
CA MET A 261 11.87 -14.75 8.13
C MET A 261 12.54 -15.91 7.38
N PRO A 262 12.38 -17.17 7.85
CA PRO A 262 12.91 -18.35 7.14
C PRO A 262 12.41 -18.43 5.69
N ALA A 263 13.30 -18.68 4.75
CA ALA A 263 13.00 -18.72 3.32
C ALA A 263 11.89 -19.71 2.95
N ASP A 264 11.86 -20.89 3.58
CA ASP A 264 10.84 -21.91 3.35
C ASP A 264 9.45 -21.40 3.78
N LEU A 265 9.37 -20.67 4.90
CA LEU A 265 8.14 -20.08 5.38
C LEU A 265 7.66 -18.95 4.45
N VAL A 266 8.57 -18.09 3.98
CA VAL A 266 8.27 -17.04 2.99
C VAL A 266 7.71 -17.68 1.71
N ASN A 267 8.37 -18.70 1.18
CA ASN A 267 7.95 -19.40 -0.03
C ASN A 267 6.59 -20.10 0.15
N LYS A 268 6.32 -20.68 1.31
CA LYS A 268 5.03 -21.29 1.63
C LYS A 268 3.90 -20.26 1.59
N ILE A 269 4.06 -19.15 2.31
CA ILE A 269 3.06 -18.05 2.35
C ILE A 269 2.86 -17.49 0.94
N GLN A 270 3.95 -17.20 0.22
CA GLN A 270 3.89 -16.69 -1.15
C GLN A 270 3.14 -17.65 -2.08
N SER A 271 3.44 -18.94 -2.00
CA SER A 271 2.80 -19.95 -2.86
C SER A 271 1.29 -20.01 -2.65
N GLU A 272 0.80 -19.94 -1.40
CA GLU A 272 -0.63 -19.92 -1.12
C GLU A 272 -1.29 -18.64 -1.66
N ILE A 273 -0.66 -17.47 -1.48
CA ILE A 273 -1.17 -16.21 -2.03
C ILE A 273 -1.19 -16.24 -3.56
N ALA A 274 -0.14 -16.79 -4.21
CA ALA A 274 -0.10 -16.91 -5.66
C ALA A 274 -1.24 -17.77 -6.22
N LYS A 275 -1.57 -18.88 -5.55
CA LYS A 275 -2.74 -19.71 -5.90
C LYS A 275 -4.05 -18.93 -5.75
N ILE A 276 -4.20 -18.20 -4.64
CA ILE A 276 -5.39 -17.39 -4.34
C ILE A 276 -5.60 -16.32 -5.41
N VAL A 277 -4.58 -15.55 -5.76
CA VAL A 277 -4.72 -14.47 -6.75
C VAL A 277 -4.82 -15.01 -8.19
N ALA A 278 -4.44 -16.26 -8.43
CA ALA A 278 -4.65 -16.95 -9.71
C ALA A 278 -6.09 -17.49 -9.87
N ASP A 279 -6.85 -17.64 -8.78
CA ASP A 279 -8.23 -18.13 -8.80
C ASP A 279 -9.13 -17.19 -9.63
N PRO A 280 -9.96 -17.72 -10.56
CA PRO A 280 -10.81 -16.90 -11.42
C PRO A 280 -11.79 -16.01 -10.65
N GLY A 281 -12.37 -16.48 -9.55
CA GLY A 281 -13.30 -15.70 -8.73
C GLY A 281 -12.60 -14.55 -8.00
N VAL A 282 -11.35 -14.78 -7.55
CA VAL A 282 -10.51 -13.75 -6.95
C VAL A 282 -10.08 -12.73 -8.00
N LYS A 283 -9.65 -13.16 -9.19
CA LYS A 283 -9.34 -12.27 -10.31
C LYS A 283 -10.51 -11.37 -10.67
N GLU A 284 -11.71 -11.94 -10.78
CA GLU A 284 -12.92 -11.16 -11.05
C GLU A 284 -13.21 -10.15 -9.94
N ARG A 285 -13.02 -10.55 -8.67
CA ARG A 285 -13.20 -9.66 -7.52
C ARG A 285 -12.19 -8.50 -7.53
N PHE A 286 -10.91 -8.78 -7.82
CA PHE A 286 -9.87 -7.75 -7.97
C PHE A 286 -10.17 -6.83 -9.16
N ALA A 287 -10.56 -7.39 -10.31
CA ALA A 287 -10.92 -6.61 -11.49
C ALA A 287 -12.10 -5.67 -11.22
N LYS A 288 -13.15 -6.11 -10.49
CA LYS A 288 -14.27 -5.25 -10.06
C LYS A 288 -13.84 -4.09 -9.15
N LEU A 289 -12.69 -4.21 -8.50
CA LEU A 289 -12.09 -3.17 -7.66
C LEU A 289 -11.05 -2.34 -8.41
N GLY A 290 -10.83 -2.64 -9.69
CA GLY A 290 -9.84 -1.96 -10.54
C GLY A 290 -8.40 -2.38 -10.26
N PHE A 291 -8.18 -3.57 -9.70
CA PHE A 291 -6.84 -4.12 -9.44
C PHE A 291 -6.52 -5.25 -10.40
N GLU A 292 -5.24 -5.35 -10.73
CA GLU A 292 -4.63 -6.50 -11.40
C GLU A 292 -3.93 -7.37 -10.35
N PRO A 293 -4.36 -8.63 -10.14
CA PRO A 293 -3.71 -9.54 -9.22
C PRO A 293 -2.39 -10.04 -9.82
N ILE A 294 -1.32 -10.11 -8.99
CA ILE A 294 0.05 -10.43 -9.44
C ILE A 294 0.57 -11.69 -8.76
N GLY A 295 0.68 -11.72 -7.43
CA GLY A 295 1.19 -12.87 -6.67
C GLY A 295 2.64 -13.22 -6.99
N SER A 296 3.52 -12.23 -7.05
CA SER A 296 4.92 -12.38 -7.50
C SER A 296 5.76 -13.28 -6.59
N LYS A 297 6.89 -13.75 -7.11
CA LYS A 297 7.96 -14.35 -6.29
C LYS A 297 8.63 -13.30 -5.40
N PRO A 298 9.23 -13.71 -4.25
CA PRO A 298 9.86 -12.79 -3.30
C PRO A 298 11.01 -11.98 -3.91
N ASP A 299 11.88 -12.61 -4.70
CA ASP A 299 13.01 -11.97 -5.40
C ASP A 299 12.58 -10.92 -6.42
N TYR A 300 11.50 -11.22 -7.17
CA TYR A 300 10.87 -10.21 -8.04
C TYR A 300 10.35 -9.02 -7.22
N PHE A 301 9.70 -9.27 -6.09
CA PHE A 301 9.14 -8.21 -5.26
C PHE A 301 10.24 -7.37 -4.60
N GLU A 302 11.33 -7.99 -4.16
CA GLU A 302 12.49 -7.26 -3.63
C GLU A 302 13.10 -6.32 -4.68
N LYS A 303 13.28 -6.81 -5.91
CA LYS A 303 13.76 -5.97 -7.02
C LYS A 303 12.77 -4.84 -7.32
N TYR A 304 11.48 -5.14 -7.37
CA TYR A 304 10.42 -4.16 -7.62
C TYR A 304 10.42 -3.03 -6.59
N ILE A 305 10.59 -3.36 -5.30
CA ILE A 305 10.74 -2.38 -4.21
C ILE A 305 11.90 -1.41 -4.50
N LYS A 306 13.07 -1.91 -4.86
CA LYS A 306 14.27 -1.10 -5.15
C LYS A 306 14.06 -0.18 -6.37
N ASP A 307 13.43 -0.70 -7.42
CA ASP A 307 13.11 0.07 -8.62
C ASP A 307 12.09 1.18 -8.31
N GLU A 308 11.04 0.88 -7.55
CA GLU A 308 10.03 1.85 -7.13
C GLU A 308 10.60 2.91 -6.18
N MET A 309 11.46 2.55 -5.23
CA MET A 309 12.16 3.51 -4.38
C MET A 309 12.96 4.52 -5.20
N THR A 310 13.66 4.06 -6.25
CA THR A 310 14.41 4.92 -7.17
C THR A 310 13.47 5.87 -7.91
N LYS A 311 12.36 5.36 -8.44
CA LYS A 311 11.31 6.14 -9.11
C LYS A 311 10.71 7.21 -8.19
N TYR A 312 10.31 6.82 -6.98
CA TYR A 312 9.72 7.76 -6.02
C TYR A 312 10.71 8.84 -5.56
N LYS A 313 11.97 8.48 -5.31
CA LYS A 313 13.01 9.44 -4.98
C LYS A 313 13.16 10.51 -6.09
N LYS A 314 13.13 10.09 -7.35
CA LYS A 314 13.17 11.00 -8.51
C LYS A 314 11.94 11.94 -8.49
N ILE A 315 10.73 11.41 -8.33
CA ILE A 315 9.49 12.21 -8.28
C ILE A 315 9.55 13.24 -7.16
N ILE A 316 9.93 12.83 -5.96
CA ILE A 316 10.03 13.70 -4.77
C ILE A 316 11.02 14.84 -5.02
N THR A 317 12.18 14.54 -5.62
CA THR A 317 13.21 15.53 -5.93
C THR A 317 12.73 16.51 -7.02
N GLU A 318 12.17 16.01 -8.12
CA GLU A 318 11.72 16.85 -9.26
C GLU A 318 10.51 17.72 -8.90
N ALA A 319 9.59 17.20 -8.07
CA ALA A 319 8.43 17.96 -7.57
C ALA A 319 8.76 18.84 -6.35
N ASN A 320 10.00 18.83 -5.86
CA ASN A 320 10.45 19.55 -4.66
C ASN A 320 9.55 19.31 -3.43
N ILE A 321 9.12 18.05 -3.25
CA ILE A 321 8.30 17.65 -2.11
C ILE A 321 9.21 17.63 -0.88
N LYS A 322 8.90 18.46 0.12
CA LYS A 322 9.70 18.57 1.33
C LYS A 322 9.29 17.52 2.35
N ALA A 323 10.28 16.91 3.01
CA ALA A 323 10.04 16.04 4.15
C ALA A 323 9.45 16.81 5.33
N GLU A 324 8.50 16.19 6.02
CA GLU A 324 7.89 16.66 7.27
C GLU A 324 8.70 16.26 8.52
#